data_533afe77f85d7f183017499641538ac3
#
_entry.id   533afe77f85d7f183017499641538ac3
#
_cell.length_a   1.000
_cell.length_b   1.000
_cell.length_c   1.000
_cell.angle_alpha   90.00
_cell.angle_beta   90.00
_cell.angle_gamma   90.00
#
_symmetry.space_group_name_H-M   'P 1'
#
loop_
_entity.id
_entity.type
_entity.pdbx_description
1 polymer ?
#
loop_
_entity_poly.entity_id
_entity_poly.type
_entity_poly.pdbx_seq_one_letter_code
_entity_poly.pdbx_strand_id
1 'polypeptide(L)'
;MENTEKKQPLVQVKNLCKYFEISRKETLKAVDDLTFDIYKGETVSLVGESGCGKSTTGRTMIKLYNPTSGNVYYDGKDIFKYNHAEQKEFCKKVQMIFQNPYSSLNPRMTVKDIVGEGLKQHGMSTKDADAKVEQLLATVGLN
;
A
#
# COMPACT_ATOMS: atom_id res chain seq x y z
N MET A 1 24.67 -24.79 18.97
CA MET A 1 24.89 -23.78 17.91
C MET A 1 23.56 -23.61 17.20
N GLU A 2 22.78 -22.60 17.63
CA GLU A 2 21.49 -22.30 17.01
C GLU A 2 21.74 -21.79 15.59
N ASN A 3 21.18 -22.52 14.65
CA ASN A 3 21.19 -22.16 13.24
C ASN A 3 20.21 -21.00 13.06
N THR A 4 20.69 -19.78 13.23
CA THR A 4 19.92 -18.55 12.98
C THR A 4 19.76 -18.43 11.47
N GLU A 5 18.79 -19.14 10.89
CA GLU A 5 18.31 -18.81 9.55
C GLU A 5 17.97 -17.32 9.55
N LYS A 6 18.73 -16.52 8.83
CA LYS A 6 18.44 -15.10 8.63
C LYS A 6 17.08 -15.02 7.94
N LYS A 7 16.03 -14.76 8.72
CA LYS A 7 14.68 -14.54 8.17
C LYS A 7 14.79 -13.45 7.11
N GLN A 8 14.41 -13.76 5.89
CA GLN A 8 14.35 -12.79 4.82
C GLN A 8 13.20 -11.80 5.13
N PRO A 9 13.43 -10.48 5.09
CA PRO A 9 12.37 -9.52 5.31
C PRO A 9 11.31 -9.60 4.20
N LEU A 10 10.05 -9.49 4.57
CA LEU A 10 8.92 -9.42 3.63
C LEU A 10 8.93 -8.09 2.87
N VAL A 11 9.15 -6.99 3.61
CA VAL A 11 9.33 -5.67 3.03
C VAL A 11 10.67 -5.12 3.47
N GLN A 12 11.45 -4.61 2.54
CA GLN A 12 12.72 -3.95 2.83
C GLN A 12 12.72 -2.57 2.19
N VAL A 13 12.90 -1.54 3.00
CA VAL A 13 13.06 -0.16 2.59
C VAL A 13 14.53 0.22 2.69
N LYS A 14 15.12 0.71 1.59
CA LYS A 14 16.55 1.08 1.52
C LYS A 14 16.75 2.49 1.02
N ASN A 15 17.31 3.33 1.89
CA ASN A 15 17.68 4.73 1.60
C ASN A 15 16.57 5.49 0.88
N LEU A 16 15.32 5.26 1.31
CA LEU A 16 14.14 5.80 0.66
C LEU A 16 14.07 7.31 0.87
N CYS A 17 14.01 8.04 -0.25
CA CYS A 17 13.78 9.48 -0.25
C CYS A 17 12.54 9.80 -1.07
N LYS A 18 11.72 10.72 -0.56
CA LYS A 18 10.63 11.32 -1.32
C LYS A 18 10.59 12.82 -1.08
N TYR A 19 10.89 13.55 -2.13
CA TYR A 19 10.89 15.00 -2.14
C TYR A 19 9.78 15.52 -3.05
N PHE A 20 9.19 16.64 -2.69
CA PHE A 20 8.19 17.35 -3.48
C PHE A 20 8.70 18.73 -3.83
N GLU A 21 8.68 19.07 -5.10
CA GLU A 21 8.96 20.43 -5.55
C GLU A 21 7.77 21.34 -5.20
N ILE A 22 7.97 22.30 -4.32
CA ILE A 22 6.96 23.29 -3.96
C ILE A 22 7.05 24.49 -4.91
N SER A 23 8.25 24.90 -5.24
CA SER A 23 8.53 25.96 -6.20
C SER A 23 9.85 25.70 -6.91
N ARG A 24 10.23 26.59 -7.88
CA ARG A 24 11.52 26.48 -8.60
C ARG A 24 12.75 26.52 -7.67
N LYS A 25 12.60 26.99 -6.42
CA LYS A 25 13.69 27.15 -5.45
C LYS A 25 13.51 26.38 -4.17
N GLU A 26 12.34 25.74 -3.98
CA GLU A 26 12.01 25.08 -2.72
C GLU A 26 11.58 23.63 -2.95
N THR A 27 12.21 22.75 -2.20
CA THR A 27 11.92 21.31 -2.20
C THR A 27 11.58 20.86 -0.77
N LEU A 28 10.44 20.25 -0.59
CA LEU A 28 10.06 19.60 0.66
C LEU A 28 10.63 18.19 0.69
N LYS A 29 11.54 17.92 1.59
CA LYS A 29 12.03 16.58 1.88
C LYS A 29 11.06 15.86 2.83
N ALA A 30 10.03 15.23 2.28
CA ALA A 30 9.01 14.59 3.08
C ALA A 30 9.47 13.24 3.67
N VAL A 31 10.36 12.53 2.98
CA VAL A 31 11.08 11.35 3.46
C VAL A 31 12.52 11.50 3.03
N ASP A 32 13.46 11.35 3.96
CA ASP A 32 14.89 11.55 3.70
C ASP A 32 15.69 10.42 4.32
N ASP A 33 16.30 9.58 3.47
CA ASP A 33 17.19 8.46 3.81
C ASP A 33 16.60 7.44 4.80
N LEU A 34 15.36 7.01 4.57
CA LEU A 34 14.69 6.04 5.44
C LEU A 34 15.06 4.61 5.08
N THR A 35 15.53 3.84 6.07
CA THR A 35 15.90 2.43 5.91
C THR A 35 15.34 1.60 7.06
N PHE A 36 14.58 0.54 6.76
CA PHE A 36 14.09 -0.44 7.71
C PHE A 36 13.55 -1.69 7.01
N ASP A 37 13.39 -2.76 7.78
CA ASP A 37 12.84 -4.03 7.34
C ASP A 37 11.54 -4.36 8.08
N ILE A 38 10.62 -5.07 7.42
CA ILE A 38 9.41 -5.65 8.01
C ILE A 38 9.42 -7.14 7.72
N TYR A 39 9.29 -7.96 8.76
CA TYR A 39 9.26 -9.41 8.61
C TYR A 39 7.83 -9.95 8.56
N LYS A 40 7.66 -11.13 8.00
CA LYS A 40 6.35 -11.79 7.90
C LYS A 40 5.75 -12.02 9.30
N GLY A 41 4.51 -11.55 9.49
CA GLY A 41 3.79 -11.64 10.78
C GLY A 41 4.15 -10.56 11.79
N GLU A 42 5.00 -9.60 11.40
CA GLU A 42 5.39 -8.47 12.25
C GLU A 42 4.44 -7.29 12.06
N THR A 43 4.23 -6.53 13.14
CA THR A 43 3.55 -5.24 13.12
C THR A 43 4.57 -4.15 13.39
N VAL A 44 4.76 -3.24 12.43
CA VAL A 44 5.67 -2.10 12.54
C VAL A 44 4.87 -0.81 12.62
N SER A 45 5.21 0.07 13.57
CA SER A 45 4.58 1.37 13.73
C SER A 45 5.53 2.50 13.40
N LEU A 46 5.08 3.45 12.58
CA LEU A 46 5.76 4.71 12.32
C LEU A 46 5.17 5.79 13.24
N VAL A 47 5.98 6.27 14.19
CA VAL A 47 5.59 7.29 15.16
C VAL A 47 6.34 8.59 14.89
N GLY A 48 5.68 9.73 15.09
CA GLY A 48 6.26 11.05 14.91
C GLY A 48 5.18 12.13 14.86
N GLU A 49 5.58 13.38 14.83
CA GLU A 49 4.70 14.56 14.81
C GLU A 49 3.86 14.65 13.51
N SER A 50 2.80 15.45 13.55
CA SER A 50 2.00 15.71 12.34
C SER A 50 2.87 16.35 11.26
N GLY A 51 2.75 15.87 10.02
CA GLY A 51 3.53 16.39 8.89
C GLY A 51 4.93 15.81 8.73
N CYS A 52 5.45 14.98 9.64
CA CYS A 52 6.82 14.42 9.56
C CYS A 52 7.02 13.31 8.49
N GLY A 53 6.10 13.15 7.55
CA GLY A 53 6.29 12.24 6.41
C GLY A 53 5.73 10.81 6.56
N LYS A 54 5.09 10.43 7.67
CA LYS A 54 4.53 9.07 7.88
C LYS A 54 3.61 8.61 6.74
N SER A 55 2.63 9.42 6.39
CA SER A 55 1.69 9.11 5.31
C SER A 55 2.37 9.06 3.94
N THR A 56 3.38 9.91 3.72
CA THR A 56 4.18 9.90 2.50
C THR A 56 5.00 8.62 2.39
N THR A 57 5.62 8.18 3.49
CA THR A 57 6.33 6.89 3.57
C THR A 57 5.41 5.73 3.19
N GLY A 58 4.26 5.60 3.86
CA GLY A 58 3.31 4.54 3.58
C GLY A 58 2.84 4.54 2.12
N ARG A 59 2.49 5.71 1.57
CA ARG A 59 2.07 5.82 0.16
C ARG A 59 3.19 5.49 -0.82
N THR A 60 4.44 5.81 -0.51
CA THR A 60 5.59 5.46 -1.35
C THR A 60 5.87 3.96 -1.28
N MET A 61 5.75 3.34 -0.10
CA MET A 61 5.95 1.89 0.08
C MET A 61 4.94 1.03 -0.68
N ILE A 62 3.75 1.54 -0.97
CA ILE A 62 2.75 0.83 -1.79
C ILE A 62 2.68 1.34 -3.24
N LYS A 63 3.70 2.11 -3.67
CA LYS A 63 3.82 2.63 -5.04
C LYS A 63 2.69 3.58 -5.46
N LEU A 64 2.02 4.27 -4.52
CA LEU A 64 1.15 5.41 -4.84
C LEU A 64 1.96 6.66 -5.17
N TYR A 65 3.20 6.76 -4.65
CA TYR A 65 4.18 7.77 -5.05
C TYR A 65 5.44 7.08 -5.56
N ASN A 66 6.03 7.63 -6.61
CA ASN A 66 7.38 7.25 -6.99
C ASN A 66 8.38 7.89 -6.03
N PRO A 67 9.43 7.18 -5.62
CA PRO A 67 10.49 7.76 -4.79
C PRO A 67 11.31 8.77 -5.59
N THR A 68 11.97 9.68 -4.89
CA THR A 68 13.02 10.53 -5.48
C THR A 68 14.31 9.73 -5.63
N SER A 69 14.62 8.88 -4.64
CA SER A 69 15.72 7.91 -4.67
C SER A 69 15.46 6.80 -3.66
N GLY A 70 16.31 5.77 -3.66
CA GLY A 70 16.15 4.59 -2.82
C GLY A 70 15.18 3.59 -3.40
N ASN A 71 14.98 2.49 -2.69
CA ASN A 71 14.22 1.34 -3.17
C ASN A 71 13.31 0.77 -2.09
N VAL A 72 12.22 0.16 -2.52
CA VAL A 72 11.36 -0.67 -1.68
C VAL A 72 11.27 -2.05 -2.32
N TYR A 73 11.61 -3.08 -1.56
CA TYR A 73 11.53 -4.47 -1.99
C TYR A 73 10.36 -5.14 -1.27
N TYR A 74 9.57 -5.89 -2.01
CA TYR A 74 8.57 -6.79 -1.48
C TYR A 74 8.92 -8.21 -1.91
N ASP A 75 9.08 -9.10 -0.95
CA ASP A 75 9.52 -10.49 -1.18
C ASP A 75 10.78 -10.57 -2.08
N GLY A 76 11.77 -9.70 -1.79
CA GLY A 76 13.05 -9.60 -2.49
C GLY A 76 13.02 -8.89 -3.84
N LYS A 77 11.87 -8.48 -4.36
CA LYS A 77 11.74 -7.78 -5.65
C LYS A 77 11.46 -6.30 -5.47
N ASP A 78 12.17 -5.45 -6.20
CA ASP A 78 11.96 -4.00 -6.23
C ASP A 78 10.60 -3.65 -6.85
N ILE A 79 9.69 -3.08 -6.03
CA ILE A 79 8.32 -2.77 -6.46
C ILE A 79 8.27 -1.72 -7.57
N PHE A 80 9.27 -0.84 -7.66
CA PHE A 80 9.31 0.20 -8.69
C PHE A 80 9.70 -0.32 -10.07
N LYS A 81 10.25 -1.56 -10.13
CA LYS A 81 10.58 -2.26 -11.37
C LYS A 81 9.52 -3.26 -11.82
N TYR A 82 8.40 -3.36 -11.10
CA TYR A 82 7.31 -4.26 -11.47
C TYR A 82 6.72 -3.89 -12.83
N ASN A 83 6.52 -4.91 -13.66
CA ASN A 83 5.68 -4.82 -14.84
C ASN A 83 4.19 -4.77 -14.46
N HIS A 84 3.30 -4.57 -15.42
CA HIS A 84 1.87 -4.43 -15.18
C HIS A 84 1.24 -5.66 -14.46
N ALA A 85 1.65 -6.87 -14.82
CA ALA A 85 1.13 -8.10 -14.20
C ALA A 85 1.60 -8.23 -12.74
N GLU A 86 2.89 -8.00 -12.47
CA GLU A 86 3.47 -8.00 -11.13
C GLU A 86 2.84 -6.91 -10.25
N GLN A 87 2.59 -5.72 -10.81
CA GLN A 87 1.91 -4.64 -10.11
C GLN A 87 0.49 -5.05 -9.69
N LYS A 88 -0.26 -5.71 -10.58
CA LYS A 88 -1.61 -6.20 -10.29
C LYS A 88 -1.61 -7.23 -9.17
N GLU A 89 -0.66 -8.16 -9.17
CA GLU A 89 -0.51 -9.14 -8.09
C GLU A 89 -0.06 -8.51 -6.76
N PHE A 90 0.81 -7.51 -6.82
CA PHE A 90 1.23 -6.75 -5.63
C PHE A 90 0.03 -6.02 -4.99
N CYS A 91 -0.82 -5.37 -5.77
CA CYS A 91 -2.02 -4.69 -5.28
C CYS A 91 -3.05 -5.63 -4.62
N LYS A 92 -3.05 -6.93 -4.96
CA LYS A 92 -3.88 -7.92 -4.26
C LYS A 92 -3.35 -8.25 -2.86
N LYS A 93 -2.03 -8.20 -2.69
CA LYS A 93 -1.34 -8.61 -1.45
C LYS A 93 -1.12 -7.46 -0.48
N VAL A 94 -1.00 -6.24 -1.00
CA VAL A 94 -0.69 -5.03 -0.21
C VAL A 94 -1.80 -4.02 -0.39
N GLN A 95 -2.44 -3.67 0.72
CA GLN A 95 -3.61 -2.79 0.75
C GLN A 95 -3.39 -1.65 1.75
N MET A 96 -4.02 -0.52 1.51
CA MET A 96 -3.99 0.64 2.39
C MET A 96 -5.39 0.94 2.93
N ILE A 97 -5.48 1.12 4.25
CA ILE A 97 -6.67 1.65 4.89
C ILE A 97 -6.44 3.14 5.13
N PHE A 98 -7.28 3.99 4.54
CA PHE A 98 -7.17 5.43 4.68
C PHE A 98 -7.72 5.91 6.01
N GLN A 99 -7.10 6.95 6.60
CA GLN A 99 -7.50 7.55 7.86
C GLN A 99 -8.95 8.11 7.82
N ASN A 100 -9.36 8.66 6.70
CA ASN A 100 -10.74 9.07 6.44
C ASN A 100 -11.31 8.25 5.28
N PRO A 101 -12.05 7.17 5.57
CA PRO A 101 -12.62 6.31 4.54
C PRO A 101 -13.67 7.03 3.69
N TYR A 102 -14.42 7.96 4.25
CA TYR A 102 -15.50 8.66 3.54
C TYR A 102 -14.97 9.51 2.37
N SER A 103 -13.82 10.14 2.52
CA SER A 103 -13.21 10.93 1.44
C SER A 103 -12.66 10.08 0.29
N SER A 104 -12.52 8.78 0.51
CA SER A 104 -11.99 7.83 -0.47
C SER A 104 -13.09 7.12 -1.26
N LEU A 105 -14.35 7.24 -0.82
CA LEU A 105 -15.49 6.62 -1.47
C LEU A 105 -16.15 7.61 -2.44
N ASN A 106 -16.52 7.11 -3.62
CA ASN A 106 -17.31 7.89 -4.57
C ASN A 106 -18.78 7.96 -4.10
N PRO A 107 -19.31 9.13 -3.71
CA PRO A 107 -20.66 9.25 -3.16
C PRO A 107 -21.78 8.97 -4.19
N ARG A 108 -21.43 8.83 -5.48
CA ARG A 108 -22.37 8.49 -6.55
C ARG A 108 -22.46 6.99 -6.81
N MET A 109 -21.64 6.19 -6.17
CA MET A 109 -21.64 4.73 -6.31
C MET A 109 -22.45 4.09 -5.18
N THR A 110 -23.09 2.96 -5.49
CA THR A 110 -23.72 2.15 -4.45
C THR A 110 -22.67 1.42 -3.62
N VAL A 111 -23.01 1.01 -2.39
CA VAL A 111 -22.11 0.20 -1.54
C VAL A 111 -21.71 -1.08 -2.26
N LYS A 112 -22.64 -1.72 -2.98
CA LYS A 112 -22.38 -2.91 -3.80
C LYS A 112 -21.32 -2.63 -4.86
N ASP A 113 -21.39 -1.52 -5.57
CA ASP A 113 -20.44 -1.17 -6.62
C ASP A 113 -19.06 -0.88 -6.03
N ILE A 114 -19.00 -0.13 -4.92
CA ILE A 114 -17.73 0.20 -4.24
C ILE A 114 -17.02 -1.06 -3.78
N VAL A 115 -17.72 -1.99 -3.11
CA VAL A 115 -17.13 -3.23 -2.61
C VAL A 115 -16.78 -4.18 -3.77
N GLY A 116 -17.62 -4.20 -4.82
CA GLY A 116 -17.45 -5.07 -5.98
C GLY A 116 -16.37 -4.60 -6.96
N GLU A 117 -15.99 -3.31 -6.94
CA GLU A 117 -15.02 -2.77 -7.91
C GLU A 117 -13.67 -3.47 -7.83
N GLY A 118 -13.13 -3.65 -6.64
CA GLY A 118 -11.87 -4.36 -6.44
C GLY A 118 -11.89 -5.80 -6.95
N LEU A 119 -12.99 -6.51 -6.73
CA LEU A 119 -13.17 -7.89 -7.19
C LEU A 119 -13.17 -7.97 -8.73
N LYS A 120 -13.88 -7.06 -9.39
CA LYS A 120 -13.96 -6.95 -10.86
C LYS A 120 -12.59 -6.58 -11.46
N GLN A 121 -11.87 -5.62 -10.86
CA GLN A 121 -10.52 -5.23 -11.29
C GLN A 121 -9.52 -6.38 -11.20
N HIS A 122 -9.71 -7.30 -10.26
CA HIS A 122 -8.91 -8.51 -10.13
C HIS A 122 -9.36 -9.68 -11.01
N GLY A 123 -10.35 -9.46 -11.90
CA GLY A 123 -10.76 -10.41 -12.92
C GLY A 123 -11.90 -11.33 -12.52
N MET A 124 -12.61 -11.05 -11.43
CA MET A 124 -13.82 -11.78 -11.07
C MET A 124 -14.97 -11.41 -12.01
N SER A 125 -15.77 -12.39 -12.41
CA SER A 125 -16.97 -12.11 -13.21
C SER A 125 -17.96 -11.25 -12.43
N THR A 126 -18.78 -10.44 -13.10
CA THR A 126 -19.77 -9.59 -12.42
C THR A 126 -20.70 -10.41 -11.52
N LYS A 127 -21.16 -11.58 -12.00
CA LYS A 127 -22.04 -12.47 -11.25
C LYS A 127 -21.38 -12.97 -9.95
N ASP A 128 -20.14 -13.44 -10.05
CA ASP A 128 -19.41 -13.95 -8.88
C ASP A 128 -19.02 -12.83 -7.91
N ALA A 129 -18.67 -11.64 -8.45
CA ALA A 129 -18.40 -10.46 -7.65
C ALA A 129 -19.64 -10.04 -6.84
N ASP A 130 -20.82 -10.03 -7.47
CA ASP A 130 -22.06 -9.67 -6.81
C ASP A 130 -22.40 -10.65 -5.67
N ALA A 131 -22.31 -11.95 -5.90
CA ALA A 131 -22.50 -12.96 -4.86
C ALA A 131 -21.49 -12.83 -3.72
N LYS A 132 -20.23 -12.52 -4.06
CA LYS A 132 -19.19 -12.31 -3.05
C LYS A 132 -19.43 -11.05 -2.23
N VAL A 133 -19.90 -9.97 -2.85
CA VAL A 133 -20.24 -8.71 -2.15
C VAL A 133 -21.38 -8.96 -1.14
N GLU A 134 -22.43 -9.66 -1.51
CA GLU A 134 -23.53 -10.00 -0.60
C GLU A 134 -23.01 -10.78 0.62
N GLN A 135 -22.15 -11.76 0.38
CA GLN A 135 -21.52 -12.53 1.46
C GLN A 135 -20.66 -11.65 2.37
N LEU A 136 -19.88 -10.72 1.81
CA LEU A 136 -19.03 -9.80 2.58
C LEU A 136 -19.87 -8.82 3.40
N LEU A 137 -20.95 -8.26 2.83
CA LEU A 137 -21.86 -7.37 3.53
C LEU A 137 -22.53 -8.09 4.71
N ALA A 138 -23.02 -9.32 4.50
CA ALA A 138 -23.58 -10.13 5.57
C ALA A 138 -22.57 -10.39 6.71
N THR A 139 -21.29 -10.62 6.37
CA THR A 139 -20.23 -10.84 7.37
C THR A 139 -20.03 -9.65 8.30
N VAL A 140 -20.26 -8.43 7.82
CA VAL A 140 -20.14 -7.19 8.61
C VAL A 140 -21.47 -6.67 9.12
N GLY A 141 -22.56 -7.45 9.01
CA GLY A 141 -23.89 -7.12 9.53
C GLY A 141 -24.66 -6.09 8.70
N LEU A 142 -24.29 -5.91 7.45
CA LEU A 142 -25.01 -5.08 6.46
C LEU A 142 -25.83 -6.02 5.56
N ASN A 143 -27.11 -6.19 5.87
CA ASN A 143 -28.05 -7.01 5.11
C ASN A 143 -29.01 -6.11 4.31
#